data_16d92b0aaa78bda36f915f3e2e45dd96
#
_entry.id   16d92b0aaa78bda36f915f3e2e45dd96
#
_cell.length_a   1.000
_cell.length_b   1.000
_cell.length_c   1.000
_cell.angle_alpha   90.00
_cell.angle_beta   90.00
_cell.angle_gamma   90.00
#
_symmetry.space_group_name_H-M   'P 1'
#
loop_
_entity.id
_entity.type
_entity.pdbx_description
1 polymer ?
#
loop_
_entity_poly.entity_id
_entity_poly.type
_entity_poly.pdbx_seq_one_letter_code
_entity_poly.pdbx_strand_id
1 'polypeptide(L)'
;MTISIAAIVAMIAIPSFQYVTNSNRVAGEVNGLLGDLQFARAEAIKEGQPVTVCMSKGGTTCDTTGNAWQSGWIVYSNPTGTGTNTTTPASGSILRIRSTFTSTDTFTAQPAYSAITYNREGYAIGITNGTLISLHVTSGTTAQIAAWTRCLAVSMNGMTQTATHNQTINGVGTSTNGVASTGVTC
;
A
#
# COMPACT_ATOMS: atom_id res chain seq x y z
N MET A 1 -41.39 24.54 13.76
CA MET A 1 -40.06 24.89 14.29
C MET A 1 -39.11 23.69 14.39
N THR A 2 -39.53 22.53 14.84
CA THR A 2 -38.67 21.32 14.97
C THR A 2 -38.06 20.85 13.66
N ILE A 3 -38.80 20.87 12.54
CA ILE A 3 -38.33 20.45 11.21
C ILE A 3 -37.24 21.37 10.68
N SER A 4 -37.34 22.69 10.94
CA SER A 4 -36.34 23.66 10.48
C SER A 4 -35.02 23.50 11.19
N ILE A 5 -35.01 23.16 12.47
CA ILE A 5 -33.78 22.86 13.23
C ILE A 5 -33.14 21.59 12.74
N ALA A 6 -33.93 20.51 12.50
CA ALA A 6 -33.43 19.26 11.97
C ALA A 6 -32.79 19.42 10.59
N ALA A 7 -33.34 20.25 9.71
CA ALA A 7 -32.78 20.51 8.39
C ALA A 7 -31.41 21.25 8.47
N ILE A 8 -31.27 22.20 9.38
CA ILE A 8 -29.98 22.92 9.57
C ILE A 8 -28.91 21.99 10.13
N VAL A 9 -29.26 21.13 11.10
CA VAL A 9 -28.33 20.15 11.68
C VAL A 9 -27.89 19.12 10.63
N ALA A 10 -28.81 18.62 9.81
CA ALA A 10 -28.50 17.68 8.75
C ALA A 10 -27.53 18.26 7.71
N MET A 11 -27.65 19.55 7.36
CA MET A 11 -26.80 20.21 6.39
C MET A 11 -25.33 20.26 6.80
N ILE A 12 -25.04 20.28 8.09
CA ILE A 12 -23.67 20.30 8.65
C ILE A 12 -23.19 18.87 8.96
N ALA A 13 -24.07 18.01 9.45
CA ALA A 13 -23.72 16.67 9.90
C ALA A 13 -23.33 15.73 8.73
N ILE A 14 -24.02 15.80 7.59
CA ILE A 14 -23.78 14.92 6.44
C ILE A 14 -22.36 15.07 5.87
N PRO A 15 -21.85 16.28 5.53
CA PRO A 15 -20.51 16.42 4.98
C PRO A 15 -19.41 16.04 5.99
N SER A 16 -19.62 16.33 7.28
CA SER A 16 -18.69 15.94 8.33
C SER A 16 -18.57 14.42 8.48
N PHE A 17 -19.69 13.71 8.41
CA PHE A 17 -19.71 12.24 8.50
C PHE A 17 -19.00 11.57 7.30
N GLN A 18 -19.18 12.08 6.09
CA GLN A 18 -18.49 11.58 4.90
C GLN A 18 -16.98 11.75 5.01
N TYR A 19 -16.51 12.88 5.55
CA TYR A 19 -15.09 13.10 5.76
C TYR A 19 -14.47 12.05 6.68
N VAL A 20 -15.08 11.82 7.84
CA VAL A 20 -14.60 10.85 8.84
C VAL A 20 -14.62 9.42 8.26
N THR A 21 -15.68 9.04 7.57
CA THR A 21 -15.83 7.70 6.98
C THR A 21 -14.76 7.44 5.92
N ASN A 22 -14.53 8.38 5.00
CA ASN A 22 -13.51 8.24 3.95
C ASN A 22 -12.10 8.20 4.56
N SER A 23 -11.80 9.07 5.52
CA SER A 23 -10.49 9.09 6.18
C SER A 23 -10.20 7.77 6.90
N ASN A 24 -11.17 7.22 7.62
CA ASN A 24 -11.02 5.95 8.34
C ASN A 24 -10.90 4.76 7.38
N ARG A 25 -11.66 4.76 6.27
CA ARG A 25 -11.55 3.71 5.23
C ARG A 25 -10.16 3.68 4.64
N VAL A 26 -9.65 4.83 4.15
CA VAL A 26 -8.33 4.95 3.56
C VAL A 26 -7.22 4.53 4.54
N ALA A 27 -7.32 4.99 5.80
CA ALA A 27 -6.38 4.58 6.84
C ALA A 27 -6.42 3.06 7.06
N GLY A 28 -7.59 2.45 7.06
CA GLY A 28 -7.76 1.00 7.19
C GLY A 28 -7.14 0.21 6.04
N GLU A 29 -7.29 0.69 4.81
CA GLU A 29 -6.72 0.06 3.61
C GLU A 29 -5.19 0.11 3.60
N VAL A 30 -4.60 1.28 3.90
CA VAL A 30 -3.14 1.44 4.03
C VAL A 30 -2.58 0.60 5.18
N ASN A 31 -3.24 0.62 6.34
CA ASN A 31 -2.82 -0.19 7.48
C ASN A 31 -2.95 -1.70 7.20
N GLY A 32 -3.88 -2.11 6.36
CA GLY A 32 -4.01 -3.49 5.90
C GLY A 32 -2.77 -3.95 5.13
N LEU A 33 -2.32 -3.17 4.13
CA LEU A 33 -1.11 -3.49 3.39
C LEU A 33 0.15 -3.38 4.27
N LEU A 34 0.23 -2.36 5.13
CA LEU A 34 1.32 -2.22 6.10
C LEU A 34 1.46 -3.47 6.96
N GLY A 35 0.35 -3.96 7.52
CA GLY A 35 0.34 -5.16 8.37
C GLY A 35 0.77 -6.42 7.60
N ASP A 36 0.36 -6.55 6.34
CA ASP A 36 0.74 -7.70 5.51
C ASP A 36 2.21 -7.64 5.05
N LEU A 37 2.75 -6.43 4.80
CA LEU A 37 4.19 -6.25 4.53
C LEU A 37 5.05 -6.56 5.77
N GLN A 38 4.64 -6.11 6.95
CA GLN A 38 5.34 -6.43 8.21
C GLN A 38 5.26 -7.92 8.53
N PHE A 39 4.11 -8.55 8.28
CA PHE A 39 3.96 -9.99 8.40
C PHE A 39 4.89 -10.74 7.45
N ALA A 40 4.92 -10.35 6.17
CA ALA A 40 5.80 -10.98 5.18
C ALA A 40 7.29 -10.89 5.58
N ARG A 41 7.70 -9.72 6.08
CA ARG A 41 9.06 -9.51 6.60
C ARG A 41 9.37 -10.40 7.80
N ALA A 42 8.46 -10.46 8.76
CA ALA A 42 8.64 -11.29 9.95
C ALA A 42 8.69 -12.78 9.60
N GLU A 43 7.86 -13.23 8.67
CA GLU A 43 7.81 -14.61 8.21
C GLU A 43 9.07 -14.98 7.43
N ALA A 44 9.59 -14.07 6.58
CA ALA A 44 10.85 -14.28 5.87
C ALA A 44 12.04 -14.50 6.83
N ILE A 45 12.10 -13.71 7.89
CA ILE A 45 13.13 -13.84 8.94
C ILE A 45 12.94 -15.15 9.72
N LYS A 46 11.72 -15.48 10.09
CA LYS A 46 11.37 -16.67 10.88
C LYS A 46 11.65 -17.96 10.10
N GLU A 47 11.25 -18.02 8.84
CA GLU A 47 11.42 -19.22 7.99
C GLU A 47 12.82 -19.32 7.37
N GLY A 48 13.61 -18.25 7.39
CA GLY A 48 14.93 -18.20 6.78
C GLY A 48 14.90 -18.25 5.24
N GLN A 49 13.76 -17.88 4.62
CA GLN A 49 13.55 -17.92 3.18
C GLN A 49 12.76 -16.70 2.70
N PRO A 50 12.90 -16.31 1.43
CA PRO A 50 12.18 -15.16 0.91
C PRO A 50 10.66 -15.33 0.96
N VAL A 51 9.97 -14.23 1.32
CA VAL A 51 8.51 -14.11 1.31
C VAL A 51 8.12 -12.92 0.45
N THR A 52 7.17 -13.12 -0.45
CA THR A 52 6.72 -12.12 -1.41
C THR A 52 5.29 -11.67 -1.12
N VAL A 53 5.08 -10.37 -1.19
CA VAL A 53 3.75 -9.75 -1.29
C VAL A 53 3.59 -9.28 -2.72
N CYS A 54 2.60 -9.77 -3.44
CA CYS A 54 2.34 -9.37 -4.82
C CYS A 54 0.88 -9.00 -5.04
N MET A 55 0.64 -8.12 -6.00
CA MET A 55 -0.72 -7.82 -6.47
C MET A 55 -1.37 -9.11 -6.98
N SER A 56 -2.66 -9.27 -6.67
CA SER A 56 -3.43 -10.44 -7.08
C SER A 56 -4.92 -10.14 -7.12
N LYS A 57 -5.49 -10.13 -8.31
CA LYS A 57 -6.93 -9.92 -8.49
C LYS A 57 -7.76 -11.14 -8.06
N GLY A 58 -7.20 -12.33 -8.23
CA GLY A 58 -7.90 -13.59 -7.97
C GLY A 58 -7.52 -14.29 -6.67
N GLY A 59 -6.51 -13.79 -5.94
CA GLY A 59 -6.03 -14.39 -4.69
C GLY A 59 -5.23 -15.69 -4.84
N THR A 60 -4.93 -16.14 -6.05
CA THR A 60 -4.22 -17.40 -6.32
C THR A 60 -2.91 -17.23 -7.09
N THR A 61 -2.81 -16.19 -7.91
CA THR A 61 -1.66 -15.89 -8.75
C THR A 61 -1.28 -14.43 -8.64
N CYS A 62 -0.01 -14.12 -8.83
CA CYS A 62 0.45 -12.74 -8.90
C CYS A 62 0.12 -12.10 -10.24
N ASP A 63 -0.32 -10.85 -10.21
CA ASP A 63 -0.38 -9.99 -11.39
C ASP A 63 1.02 -9.46 -11.70
N THR A 64 1.53 -9.76 -12.89
CA THR A 64 2.90 -9.43 -13.29
C THR A 64 3.03 -8.06 -13.95
N THR A 65 1.91 -7.42 -14.26
CA THR A 65 1.85 -6.15 -14.98
C THR A 65 1.07 -5.10 -14.19
N GLY A 66 1.57 -3.87 -14.24
CA GLY A 66 0.90 -2.74 -13.60
C GLY A 66 1.36 -2.48 -12.16
N ASN A 67 0.62 -1.60 -11.50
CA ASN A 67 0.90 -1.14 -10.15
C ASN A 67 -0.39 -0.90 -9.34
N ALA A 68 -1.48 -1.57 -9.73
CA ALA A 68 -2.83 -1.37 -9.21
C ALA A 68 -3.10 -2.26 -7.97
N TRP A 69 -2.54 -1.90 -6.83
CA TRP A 69 -2.64 -2.64 -5.56
C TRP A 69 -4.08 -2.69 -5.01
N GLN A 70 -4.97 -1.82 -5.45
CA GLN A 70 -6.40 -1.89 -5.11
C GLN A 70 -7.09 -3.17 -5.62
N SER A 71 -6.49 -3.87 -6.55
CA SER A 71 -6.99 -5.17 -7.04
C SER A 71 -6.89 -6.28 -5.99
N GLY A 72 -6.23 -6.03 -4.87
CA GLY A 72 -5.90 -7.00 -3.85
C GLY A 72 -4.48 -7.52 -3.98
N TRP A 73 -4.06 -8.32 -3.01
CA TRP A 73 -2.72 -8.92 -2.96
C TRP A 73 -2.72 -10.24 -2.21
N ILE A 74 -1.66 -10.99 -2.42
CA ILE A 74 -1.36 -12.21 -1.67
C ILE A 74 0.03 -12.11 -1.04
N VAL A 75 0.20 -12.78 0.09
CA VAL A 75 1.48 -13.02 0.73
C VAL A 75 1.81 -14.49 0.60
N TYR A 76 2.97 -14.83 0.07
CA TYR A 76 3.35 -16.22 -0.11
C TYR A 76 4.85 -16.47 0.12
N SER A 77 5.17 -17.68 0.56
CA SER A 77 6.55 -18.15 0.66
C SER A 77 7.15 -18.38 -0.73
N ASN A 78 8.28 -17.75 -1.01
CA ASN A 78 8.90 -17.73 -2.33
C ASN A 78 10.41 -18.05 -2.25
N PRO A 79 10.79 -19.30 -1.99
CA PRO A 79 12.20 -19.69 -1.77
C PRO A 79 13.16 -19.31 -2.90
N THR A 80 12.65 -19.17 -4.12
CA THR A 80 13.41 -18.77 -5.32
C THR A 80 13.23 -17.27 -5.68
N GLY A 81 12.52 -16.51 -4.85
CA GLY A 81 12.24 -15.09 -5.10
C GLY A 81 13.50 -14.24 -5.10
N THR A 82 13.72 -13.51 -6.20
CA THR A 82 14.90 -12.66 -6.40
C THR A 82 14.57 -11.16 -6.44
N GLY A 83 13.34 -10.76 -6.12
CA GLY A 83 12.97 -9.35 -6.10
C GLY A 83 11.53 -9.07 -6.50
N THR A 84 11.36 -8.05 -7.34
CA THR A 84 10.03 -7.55 -7.77
C THR A 84 9.36 -8.41 -8.84
N ASN A 85 10.06 -9.39 -9.37
CA ASN A 85 9.50 -10.33 -10.34
C ASN A 85 8.65 -11.37 -9.62
N THR A 86 7.43 -11.47 -10.07
CA THR A 86 6.44 -12.36 -9.50
C THR A 86 6.52 -13.71 -10.15
N THR A 87 6.71 -14.73 -9.35
CA THR A 87 6.49 -16.12 -9.77
C THR A 87 5.08 -16.54 -9.37
N THR A 88 4.53 -17.52 -10.07
CA THR A 88 3.29 -18.15 -9.62
C THR A 88 3.55 -18.84 -8.28
N PRO A 89 2.75 -18.56 -7.23
CA PRO A 89 2.90 -19.24 -5.95
C PRO A 89 2.82 -20.77 -6.12
N ALA A 90 3.70 -21.49 -5.46
CA ALA A 90 3.59 -22.94 -5.39
C ALA A 90 2.32 -23.35 -4.61
N SER A 91 1.78 -24.51 -4.88
CA SER A 91 0.61 -25.02 -4.16
C SER A 91 0.90 -25.05 -2.65
N GLY A 92 0.01 -24.44 -1.86
CA GLY A 92 0.14 -24.37 -0.41
C GLY A 92 1.13 -23.33 0.14
N SER A 93 1.77 -22.51 -0.72
CA SER A 93 2.70 -21.48 -0.28
C SER A 93 2.03 -20.15 0.10
N ILE A 94 0.75 -19.97 -0.20
CA ILE A 94 0.02 -18.75 0.11
C ILE A 94 -0.29 -18.69 1.61
N LEU A 95 0.20 -17.63 2.25
CA LEU A 95 0.08 -17.40 3.68
C LEU A 95 -1.10 -16.48 4.02
N ARG A 96 -1.35 -15.47 3.16
CA ARG A 96 -2.45 -14.52 3.32
C ARG A 96 -3.01 -14.10 1.97
N ILE A 97 -4.30 -13.76 1.96
CA ILE A 97 -5.02 -13.25 0.80
C ILE A 97 -5.78 -12.00 1.23
N ARG A 98 -5.66 -10.95 0.44
CA ARG A 98 -6.47 -9.74 0.53
C ARG A 98 -7.24 -9.55 -0.77
N SER A 99 -8.56 -9.51 -0.67
CA SER A 99 -9.44 -9.29 -1.81
C SER A 99 -9.36 -7.85 -2.34
N THR A 100 -9.81 -7.65 -3.57
CA THR A 100 -10.01 -6.34 -4.20
C THR A 100 -10.79 -5.39 -3.28
N PHE A 101 -10.42 -4.12 -3.28
CA PHE A 101 -11.18 -3.09 -2.57
C PHE A 101 -12.60 -2.98 -3.12
N THR A 102 -13.56 -2.78 -2.24
CA THR A 102 -14.96 -2.56 -2.63
C THR A 102 -15.23 -1.12 -3.07
N SER A 103 -14.30 -0.22 -2.80
CA SER A 103 -14.33 1.18 -3.18
C SER A 103 -13.74 1.41 -4.58
N THR A 104 -13.97 2.60 -5.13
CA THR A 104 -13.35 3.05 -6.38
C THR A 104 -11.98 3.69 -6.17
N ASP A 105 -11.43 3.59 -4.97
CA ASP A 105 -10.14 4.19 -4.61
C ASP A 105 -8.99 3.54 -5.40
N THR A 106 -7.98 4.32 -5.72
CA THR A 106 -6.79 3.85 -6.43
C THR A 106 -5.63 3.69 -5.46
N PHE A 107 -4.91 2.59 -5.55
CA PHE A 107 -3.76 2.28 -4.71
C PHE A 107 -2.61 1.86 -5.60
N THR A 108 -1.70 2.79 -5.89
CA THR A 108 -0.68 2.64 -6.94
C THR A 108 0.73 2.79 -6.39
N ALA A 109 1.64 1.93 -6.84
CA ALA A 109 3.06 1.98 -6.50
C ALA A 109 3.86 2.85 -7.47
N GLN A 110 4.82 3.61 -6.96
CA GLN A 110 5.81 4.37 -7.72
C GLN A 110 7.22 4.18 -7.13
N PRO A 111 8.21 3.68 -7.90
CA PRO A 111 8.06 3.08 -9.24
C PRO A 111 7.03 1.96 -9.30
N ALA A 112 6.59 1.60 -10.52
CA ALA A 112 5.54 0.62 -10.74
C ALA A 112 6.02 -0.81 -10.40
N TYR A 113 5.99 -1.16 -9.12
CA TYR A 113 6.27 -2.51 -8.65
C TYR A 113 4.98 -3.28 -8.42
N SER A 114 4.89 -4.47 -9.00
CA SER A 114 3.78 -5.40 -8.80
C SER A 114 3.98 -6.35 -7.61
N ALA A 115 5.20 -6.40 -7.07
CA ALA A 115 5.53 -7.23 -5.93
C ALA A 115 6.64 -6.61 -5.07
N ILE A 116 6.67 -6.99 -3.80
CA ILE A 116 7.71 -6.67 -2.83
C ILE A 116 8.12 -7.98 -2.19
N THR A 117 9.41 -8.34 -2.29
CA THR A 117 9.97 -9.56 -1.71
C THR A 117 10.90 -9.20 -0.56
N TYR A 118 10.71 -9.83 0.59
CA TYR A 118 11.64 -9.76 1.71
C TYR A 118 12.53 -10.99 1.73
N ASN A 119 13.83 -10.78 1.93
CA ASN A 119 14.78 -11.87 2.12
C ASN A 119 14.81 -12.32 3.61
N ARG A 120 15.54 -13.38 3.89
CA ARG A 120 15.70 -13.93 5.24
C ARG A 120 16.32 -12.97 6.27
N GLU A 121 17.03 -11.94 5.82
CA GLU A 121 17.59 -10.88 6.65
C GLU A 121 16.60 -9.73 6.88
N GLY A 122 15.41 -9.77 6.25
CA GLY A 122 14.37 -8.75 6.35
C GLY A 122 14.56 -7.53 5.46
N TYR A 123 15.47 -7.59 4.48
CA TYR A 123 15.61 -6.56 3.46
C TYR A 123 14.61 -6.77 2.34
N ALA A 124 14.11 -5.66 1.78
CA ALA A 124 13.29 -5.71 0.58
C ALA A 124 14.20 -5.78 -0.65
N ILE A 125 14.16 -6.90 -1.38
CA ILE A 125 15.02 -7.16 -2.53
C ILE A 125 14.33 -6.81 -3.85
N GLY A 126 15.14 -6.40 -4.85
CA GLY A 126 14.65 -6.03 -6.18
C GLY A 126 14.09 -4.61 -6.31
N ILE A 127 13.95 -3.88 -5.21
CA ILE A 127 13.62 -2.46 -5.23
C ILE A 127 14.90 -1.64 -5.04
N THR A 128 15.28 -0.86 -6.05
CA THR A 128 16.58 -0.16 -6.06
C THR A 128 16.63 1.07 -5.15
N ASN A 129 15.51 1.77 -4.95
CA ASN A 129 15.45 3.00 -4.15
C ASN A 129 14.23 3.04 -3.22
N GLY A 130 13.67 1.85 -2.90
CA GLY A 130 12.38 1.78 -2.24
C GLY A 130 11.20 2.03 -3.19
N THR A 131 10.01 1.96 -2.67
CA THR A 131 8.76 2.26 -3.40
C THR A 131 7.81 3.05 -2.53
N LEU A 132 7.06 3.95 -3.14
CA LEU A 132 5.96 4.66 -2.53
C LEU A 132 4.65 4.12 -3.10
N ILE A 133 3.79 3.62 -2.25
CA ILE A 133 2.45 3.18 -2.62
C ILE A 133 1.47 4.22 -2.12
N SER A 134 0.83 4.93 -3.06
CA SER A 134 -0.09 6.02 -2.75
C SER A 134 -1.53 5.56 -2.91
N LEU A 135 -2.33 5.78 -1.88
CA LEU A 135 -3.77 5.57 -1.89
C LEU A 135 -4.49 6.89 -2.09
N HIS A 136 -5.26 6.97 -3.16
CA HIS A 136 -6.06 8.14 -3.50
C HIS A 136 -7.54 7.77 -3.56
N VAL A 137 -8.36 8.61 -2.93
CA VAL A 137 -9.82 8.56 -3.07
C VAL A 137 -10.19 9.19 -4.42
N THR A 138 -10.99 8.49 -5.22
CA THR A 138 -11.41 8.98 -6.55
C THR A 138 -12.62 9.90 -6.51
N SER A 139 -13.31 9.98 -5.37
CA SER A 139 -14.55 10.75 -5.21
C SER A 139 -14.35 11.91 -4.26
N GLY A 140 -14.61 13.14 -4.75
CA GLY A 140 -14.51 14.36 -3.94
C GLY A 140 -13.93 15.54 -4.71
N THR A 141 -13.81 16.70 -4.04
CA THR A 141 -13.07 17.86 -4.57
C THR A 141 -11.56 17.62 -4.47
N THR A 142 -10.76 18.33 -5.27
CA THR A 142 -9.30 18.23 -5.24
C THR A 142 -8.72 18.37 -3.82
N ALA A 143 -9.24 19.34 -3.03
CA ALA A 143 -8.81 19.54 -1.65
C ALA A 143 -9.17 18.35 -0.73
N GLN A 144 -10.35 17.75 -0.92
CA GLN A 144 -10.77 16.56 -0.15
C GLN A 144 -9.95 15.34 -0.52
N ILE A 145 -9.72 15.11 -1.81
CA ILE A 145 -8.87 14.01 -2.31
C ILE A 145 -7.47 14.13 -1.71
N ALA A 146 -6.88 15.32 -1.74
CA ALA A 146 -5.59 15.59 -1.12
C ALA A 146 -5.60 15.29 0.39
N ALA A 147 -6.59 15.75 1.13
CA ALA A 147 -6.70 15.53 2.58
C ALA A 147 -6.84 14.05 2.96
N TRP A 148 -7.43 13.22 2.09
CA TRP A 148 -7.62 11.79 2.30
C TRP A 148 -6.49 10.92 1.73
N THR A 149 -5.59 11.50 0.93
CA THR A 149 -4.44 10.77 0.40
C THR A 149 -3.55 10.26 1.54
N ARG A 150 -3.16 8.99 1.45
CA ARG A 150 -2.23 8.33 2.36
C ARG A 150 -1.21 7.57 1.54
N CYS A 151 0.02 7.59 2.01
CA CYS A 151 1.11 6.87 1.35
C CYS A 151 1.74 5.87 2.30
N LEU A 152 2.18 4.78 1.73
CA LEU A 152 2.98 3.76 2.37
C LEU A 152 4.30 3.65 1.61
N ALA A 153 5.40 3.96 2.27
CA ALA A 153 6.73 3.80 1.72
C ALA A 153 7.37 2.51 2.20
N VAL A 154 8.04 1.83 1.31
CA VAL A 154 8.88 0.66 1.61
C VAL A 154 10.28 0.95 1.14
N SER A 155 11.24 0.95 2.05
CA SER A 155 12.65 1.16 1.75
C SER A 155 13.40 -0.16 1.53
N MET A 156 14.59 -0.10 0.91
CA MET A 156 15.43 -1.27 0.64
C MET A 156 15.79 -2.06 1.90
N ASN A 157 15.95 -1.39 3.04
CA ASN A 157 16.21 -2.05 4.33
C ASN A 157 14.99 -2.74 4.94
N GLY A 158 13.88 -2.81 4.19
CA GLY A 158 12.64 -3.44 4.62
C GLY A 158 11.81 -2.62 5.60
N MET A 159 12.20 -1.36 5.88
CA MET A 159 11.41 -0.46 6.72
C MET A 159 10.19 0.04 5.96
N THR A 160 9.08 0.12 6.67
CA THR A 160 7.83 0.66 6.16
C THR A 160 7.46 1.93 6.93
N GLN A 161 7.03 2.96 6.22
CA GLN A 161 6.60 4.24 6.80
C GLN A 161 5.29 4.68 6.15
N THR A 162 4.38 5.23 6.94
CA THR A 162 3.15 5.84 6.43
C THR A 162 3.26 7.36 6.48
N ALA A 163 2.69 8.03 5.49
CA ALA A 163 2.62 9.49 5.43
C ALA A 163 1.24 9.95 4.99
N THR A 164 0.90 11.18 5.39
CA THR A 164 -0.24 11.91 4.89
C THR A 164 0.17 12.80 3.72
N HIS A 165 -0.79 13.33 2.98
CA HIS A 165 -0.54 14.28 1.90
C HIS A 165 0.41 15.41 2.32
N ASN A 166 1.33 15.78 1.42
CA ASN A 166 2.40 16.77 1.62
C ASN A 166 3.48 16.41 2.67
N GLN A 167 3.47 15.22 3.23
CA GLN A 167 4.59 14.76 4.05
C GLN A 167 5.67 14.13 3.19
N THR A 168 6.92 14.53 3.45
CA THR A 168 8.10 13.97 2.78
C THR A 168 8.61 12.75 3.55
N ILE A 169 8.77 11.63 2.86
CA ILE A 169 9.34 10.40 3.41
C ILE A 169 10.80 10.32 2.98
N ASN A 170 11.71 10.30 3.94
CA ASN A 170 13.14 10.18 3.68
C ASN A 170 13.53 8.69 3.51
N GLY A 171 14.55 8.45 2.67
CA GLY A 171 15.07 7.09 2.42
C GLY A 171 14.29 6.29 1.36
N VAL A 172 13.34 6.94 0.68
CA VAL A 172 12.60 6.42 -0.47
C VAL A 172 12.62 7.48 -1.56
N GLY A 173 13.02 7.12 -2.76
CA GLY A 173 13.02 8.04 -3.91
C GLY A 173 14.09 7.67 -4.93
N THR A 174 13.94 8.19 -6.14
CA THR A 174 14.90 7.98 -7.23
C THR A 174 16.21 8.73 -6.96
N SER A 175 17.29 7.99 -6.71
CA SER A 175 18.64 8.54 -6.76
C SER A 175 18.99 8.82 -8.22
N THR A 176 19.00 10.08 -8.61
CA THR A 176 19.65 10.51 -9.85
C THR A 176 21.06 10.93 -9.49
N ASN A 177 22.06 10.22 -10.04
CA ASN A 177 23.50 10.52 -9.92
C ASN A 177 24.15 10.36 -8.52
N GLY A 178 23.80 9.34 -7.75
CA GLY A 178 24.55 9.00 -6.53
C GLY A 178 24.40 9.98 -5.36
N VAL A 179 23.50 10.94 -5.45
CA VAL A 179 23.13 11.83 -4.35
C VAL A 179 22.06 11.14 -3.52
N ALA A 180 22.22 11.16 -2.20
CA ALA A 180 21.23 10.63 -1.27
C ALA A 180 19.82 11.09 -1.65
N SER A 181 18.90 10.16 -1.75
CA SER A 181 17.51 10.36 -2.12
C SER A 181 16.90 11.54 -1.34
N THR A 182 16.63 12.63 -2.04
CA THR A 182 15.67 13.63 -1.55
C THR A 182 14.34 12.91 -1.38
N GLY A 183 13.78 12.92 -0.17
CA GLY A 183 12.57 12.18 0.16
C GLY A 183 11.44 12.39 -0.85
N VAL A 184 10.59 11.40 -0.99
CA VAL A 184 9.40 11.47 -1.85
C VAL A 184 8.24 12.06 -1.06
N THR A 185 7.57 13.04 -1.66
CA THR A 185 6.37 13.64 -1.05
C THR A 185 5.15 12.81 -1.40
N CYS A 186 4.36 12.55 -0.40
CA CYS A 186 3.06 11.90 -0.54
C CYS A 186 2.05 12.81 -1.25
#